data_29cd7165f9a029fc57fea6cd2afbee28
#
_entry.id   29cd7165f9a029fc57fea6cd2afbee28
#
_cell.length_a   1.000
_cell.length_b   1.000
_cell.length_c   1.000
_cell.angle_alpha   90.00
_cell.angle_beta   90.00
_cell.angle_gamma   90.00
#
_symmetry.space_group_name_H-M   'P 1'
#
loop_
_entity.id
_entity.type
_entity.pdbx_description
1 polymer ?
#
loop_
_entity_poly.entity_id
_entity_poly.type
_entity_poly.pdbx_seq_one_letter_code
_entity_poly.pdbx_strand_id
1 'polypeptide(L)'
;MNRNILNMKPSGIRRFTALARSTPGCNMLTIGEPDFDTPEPIREAAASAMADGLTHYAPNKGTDSLRAAIAAYETNRGMACTMDNILVTVGATGALNTALTGILNPGEEVIIPIPAFPLYESIVTAAGASSVFLDLKKSNFQIEKAALEAVITPKTRAIVLNSPNNPTGCVLSRESLKTVAELAEKHDFYILCDNVYAALSAEAVPDLTLCRSLRDRVILCQSFSKPWAMTGWRLGWLAAPAELIDKFTLLQAAQIASVPTFLQKAAETALEVPVTDMAAVYRKRREYMLSRLDQMGLTYPRPEGAFYVFPDISRFGMDSETFCIRLIEEGGLAAVPGSCFGGEGHIRLSYCYSDEELRESLDRLERFISNL
;
A
#
# COMPACT_ATOMS: atom_id res chain seq x y z
N MET A 1 29.81 6.20 -2.74
CA MET A 1 28.37 5.96 -2.65
C MET A 1 28.14 4.50 -2.29
N ASN A 2 27.13 4.20 -1.48
CA ASN A 2 26.75 2.82 -1.12
C ASN A 2 26.35 2.04 -2.38
N ARG A 3 26.91 0.84 -2.57
CA ARG A 3 26.66 -0.01 -3.75
C ARG A 3 25.18 -0.40 -3.88
N ASN A 4 24.48 -0.62 -2.77
CA ASN A 4 23.06 -0.96 -2.78
C ASN A 4 22.22 0.19 -3.35
N ILE A 5 22.55 1.44 -3.01
CA ILE A 5 21.86 2.64 -3.53
C ILE A 5 22.06 2.81 -5.04
N LEU A 6 23.24 2.45 -5.55
CA LEU A 6 23.51 2.48 -7.00
C LEU A 6 22.62 1.50 -7.79
N ASN A 7 22.15 0.43 -7.16
CA ASN A 7 21.30 -0.58 -7.78
C ASN A 7 19.79 -0.22 -7.73
N MET A 8 19.40 0.83 -7.00
CA MET A 8 18.01 1.26 -6.91
C MET A 8 17.53 1.84 -8.25
N LYS A 9 16.30 1.47 -8.64
CA LYS A 9 15.66 1.97 -9.86
C LYS A 9 14.76 3.17 -9.54
N PRO A 10 14.68 4.18 -10.43
CA PRO A 10 13.69 5.25 -10.32
C PRO A 10 12.26 4.71 -10.37
N SER A 11 11.34 5.35 -9.66
CA SER A 11 9.94 4.96 -9.68
C SER A 11 9.29 5.20 -11.06
N GLY A 12 8.86 4.13 -11.73
CA GLY A 12 8.11 4.21 -12.98
C GLY A 12 6.79 4.98 -12.82
N ILE A 13 6.10 4.83 -11.69
CA ILE A 13 4.86 5.56 -11.38
C ILE A 13 5.08 7.07 -11.47
N ARG A 14 6.19 7.57 -10.87
CA ARG A 14 6.52 9.01 -10.91
C ARG A 14 6.88 9.48 -12.31
N ARG A 15 7.55 8.64 -13.12
CA ARG A 15 7.90 8.94 -14.52
C ARG A 15 6.64 9.18 -15.36
N PHE A 16 5.66 8.28 -15.28
CA PHE A 16 4.40 8.44 -16.03
C PHE A 16 3.54 9.60 -15.52
N THR A 17 3.52 9.85 -14.22
CA THR A 17 2.86 11.04 -13.66
C THR A 17 3.52 12.35 -14.12
N ALA A 18 4.85 12.39 -14.21
CA ALA A 18 5.57 13.57 -14.71
C ALA A 18 5.32 13.79 -16.22
N LEU A 19 5.30 12.71 -17.02
CA LEU A 19 4.97 12.77 -18.45
C LEU A 19 3.55 13.33 -18.67
N ALA A 20 2.57 12.83 -17.91
CA ALA A 20 1.20 13.32 -17.99
C ALA A 20 1.09 14.83 -17.66
N ARG A 21 1.76 15.27 -16.59
CA ARG A 21 1.79 16.69 -16.19
C ARG A 21 2.43 17.61 -17.24
N SER A 22 3.37 17.10 -18.03
CA SER A 22 4.01 17.85 -19.12
C SER A 22 3.21 17.83 -20.43
N THR A 23 2.12 17.03 -20.51
CA THR A 23 1.26 16.92 -21.69
C THR A 23 -0.01 17.75 -21.48
N PRO A 24 -0.19 18.87 -22.23
CA PRO A 24 -1.35 19.73 -22.06
C PRO A 24 -2.67 18.99 -22.25
N GLY A 25 -3.63 19.20 -21.34
CA GLY A 25 -4.96 18.61 -21.43
C GLY A 25 -5.01 17.09 -21.17
N CYS A 26 -3.92 16.47 -20.69
CA CYS A 26 -3.91 15.06 -20.34
C CYS A 26 -4.58 14.83 -18.97
N ASN A 27 -5.59 13.97 -18.93
CA ASN A 27 -6.18 13.49 -17.68
C ASN A 27 -5.29 12.43 -17.04
N MET A 28 -5.36 12.28 -15.72
CA MET A 28 -4.49 11.36 -15.00
C MET A 28 -5.31 10.41 -14.13
N LEU A 29 -5.10 9.10 -14.32
CA LEU A 29 -5.53 8.06 -13.38
C LEU A 29 -4.32 7.35 -12.76
N THR A 30 -3.20 8.08 -12.59
CA THR A 30 -1.89 7.54 -12.16
C THR A 30 -1.66 7.62 -10.66
N ILE A 31 -2.25 8.59 -9.96
CA ILE A 31 -1.98 8.85 -8.55
C ILE A 31 -2.97 8.07 -7.68
N GLY A 32 -2.47 7.47 -6.61
CA GLY A 32 -3.27 6.81 -5.60
C GLY A 32 -3.39 7.70 -4.36
N GLU A 33 -4.13 8.78 -4.47
CA GLU A 33 -4.36 9.76 -3.41
C GLU A 33 -5.85 10.12 -3.36
N PRO A 34 -6.50 10.03 -2.18
CA PRO A 34 -7.89 10.46 -2.04
C PRO A 34 -8.11 11.88 -2.54
N ASP A 35 -9.17 12.10 -3.31
CA ASP A 35 -9.63 13.41 -3.77
C ASP A 35 -10.43 14.18 -2.70
N PHE A 36 -10.53 13.61 -1.52
CA PHE A 36 -11.16 14.22 -0.36
C PHE A 36 -10.16 15.07 0.43
N ASP A 37 -10.64 16.14 1.01
CA ASP A 37 -9.91 16.82 2.08
C ASP A 37 -9.86 15.96 3.34
N THR A 38 -8.80 16.11 4.14
CA THR A 38 -8.78 15.58 5.50
C THR A 38 -10.00 16.09 6.27
N PRO A 39 -10.78 15.24 6.96
CA PRO A 39 -11.96 15.65 7.72
C PRO A 39 -11.68 16.82 8.66
N GLU A 40 -12.64 17.76 8.72
CA GLU A 40 -12.50 19.00 9.48
C GLU A 40 -12.10 18.81 10.95
N PRO A 41 -12.70 17.86 11.72
CA PRO A 41 -12.32 17.64 13.11
C PRO A 41 -10.82 17.30 13.28
N ILE A 42 -10.23 16.59 12.31
CA ILE A 42 -8.81 16.22 12.33
C ILE A 42 -7.94 17.46 12.08
N ARG A 43 -8.34 18.30 11.12
CA ARG A 43 -7.63 19.56 10.81
C ARG A 43 -7.66 20.54 11.98
N GLU A 44 -8.82 20.67 12.63
CA GLU A 44 -9.00 21.50 13.81
C GLU A 44 -8.17 21.01 15.00
N ALA A 45 -8.14 19.68 15.24
CA ALA A 45 -7.32 19.10 16.29
C ALA A 45 -5.82 19.39 16.10
N ALA A 46 -5.32 19.37 14.86
CA ALA A 46 -3.94 19.73 14.56
C ALA A 46 -3.68 21.22 14.81
N ALA A 47 -4.59 22.08 14.37
CA ALA A 47 -4.46 23.54 14.54
C ALA A 47 -4.48 23.91 16.03
N SER A 48 -5.38 23.35 16.81
CA SER A 48 -5.45 23.52 18.26
C SER A 48 -4.17 23.04 18.95
N ALA A 49 -3.72 21.82 18.64
CA ALA A 49 -2.51 21.27 19.23
C ALA A 49 -1.27 22.14 18.96
N MET A 50 -1.19 22.74 17.75
CA MET A 50 -0.11 23.69 17.42
C MET A 50 -0.25 24.99 18.21
N ALA A 51 -1.47 25.53 18.34
CA ALA A 51 -1.75 26.73 19.12
C ALA A 51 -1.46 26.53 20.62
N ASP A 52 -1.68 25.33 21.14
CA ASP A 52 -1.39 24.93 22.52
C ASP A 52 0.12 24.67 22.78
N GLY A 53 0.96 24.86 21.75
CA GLY A 53 2.42 24.75 21.89
C GLY A 53 2.94 23.30 21.85
N LEU A 54 2.19 22.33 21.33
CA LEU A 54 2.65 20.94 21.15
C LEU A 54 3.67 20.83 20.01
N THR A 55 4.75 21.62 20.09
CA THR A 55 5.78 21.77 19.04
C THR A 55 7.15 21.23 19.43
N HIS A 56 7.25 20.60 20.60
CA HIS A 56 8.47 19.99 21.11
C HIS A 56 8.56 18.51 20.72
N TYR A 57 9.72 17.89 20.92
CA TYR A 57 9.93 16.47 20.65
C TYR A 57 8.94 15.57 21.41
N ALA A 58 8.29 14.68 20.69
CA ALA A 58 7.56 13.57 21.27
C ALA A 58 8.52 12.43 21.68
N PRO A 59 8.08 11.48 22.51
CA PRO A 59 8.79 10.21 22.70
C PRO A 59 9.05 9.51 21.36
N ASN A 60 10.20 8.84 21.23
CA ASN A 60 10.62 8.20 19.96
C ASN A 60 9.63 7.16 19.44
N LYS A 61 8.90 6.46 20.35
CA LYS A 61 7.83 5.52 19.99
C LYS A 61 6.53 6.21 19.54
N GLY A 62 6.38 7.50 19.78
CA GLY A 62 5.13 8.25 19.76
C GLY A 62 4.55 8.48 21.15
N THR A 63 3.57 9.37 21.24
CA THR A 63 2.90 9.70 22.52
C THR A 63 2.15 8.48 23.05
N ASP A 64 2.12 8.31 24.37
CA ASP A 64 1.45 7.17 25.00
C ASP A 64 -0.05 7.16 24.70
N SER A 65 -0.68 8.35 24.65
CA SER A 65 -2.10 8.50 24.29
C SER A 65 -2.40 7.97 22.88
N LEU A 66 -1.62 8.37 21.87
CA LEU A 66 -1.81 7.89 20.49
C LEU A 66 -1.51 6.39 20.37
N ARG A 67 -0.45 5.90 20.99
CA ARG A 67 -0.11 4.48 20.98
C ARG A 67 -1.21 3.61 21.62
N ALA A 68 -1.78 4.07 22.73
CA ALA A 68 -2.92 3.41 23.36
C ALA A 68 -4.17 3.43 22.47
N ALA A 69 -4.46 4.56 21.82
CA ALA A 69 -5.58 4.68 20.87
C ALA A 69 -5.41 3.76 19.66
N ILE A 70 -4.22 3.69 19.09
CA ILE A 70 -3.90 2.76 17.98
C ILE A 70 -4.04 1.30 18.44
N ALA A 71 -3.55 0.95 19.64
CA ALA A 71 -3.67 -0.41 20.18
C ALA A 71 -5.13 -0.82 20.35
N ALA A 72 -5.99 0.10 20.83
CA ALA A 72 -7.42 -0.13 20.93
C ALA A 72 -8.08 -0.30 19.55
N TYR A 73 -7.72 0.55 18.57
CA TYR A 73 -8.19 0.47 17.19
C TYR A 73 -7.85 -0.89 16.55
N GLU A 74 -6.61 -1.35 16.66
CA GLU A 74 -6.19 -2.64 16.11
C GLU A 74 -6.80 -3.83 16.86
N THR A 75 -6.97 -3.72 18.18
CA THR A 75 -7.64 -4.75 18.99
C THR A 75 -9.10 -4.94 18.56
N ASN A 76 -9.82 -3.86 18.28
CA ASN A 76 -11.19 -3.90 17.77
C ASN A 76 -11.27 -4.52 16.35
N ARG A 77 -10.16 -4.54 15.62
CA ARG A 77 -10.02 -5.18 14.30
C ARG A 77 -9.47 -6.61 14.35
N GLY A 78 -9.27 -7.15 15.53
CA GLY A 78 -8.87 -8.55 15.76
C GLY A 78 -7.39 -8.76 16.08
N MET A 79 -6.56 -7.71 16.06
CA MET A 79 -5.16 -7.77 16.49
C MET A 79 -5.05 -7.40 17.97
N ALA A 80 -5.08 -8.37 18.88
CA ALA A 80 -4.86 -8.11 20.29
C ALA A 80 -3.44 -7.57 20.52
N CYS A 81 -3.33 -6.27 20.81
CA CYS A 81 -2.07 -5.59 21.11
C CYS A 81 -2.28 -4.56 22.23
N THR A 82 -1.18 -4.18 22.84
CA THR A 82 -1.08 -3.08 23.80
C THR A 82 -0.27 -1.94 23.20
N MET A 83 -0.17 -0.82 23.87
CA MET A 83 0.66 0.29 23.40
C MET A 83 2.15 -0.09 23.24
N ASP A 84 2.63 -1.13 23.93
CA ASP A 84 4.01 -1.60 23.79
C ASP A 84 4.29 -2.30 22.45
N ASN A 85 3.22 -2.71 21.77
CA ASN A 85 3.30 -3.26 20.43
C ASN A 85 3.27 -2.20 19.33
N ILE A 86 3.17 -0.90 19.64
CA ILE A 86 2.95 0.18 18.68
C ILE A 86 4.15 1.11 18.59
N LEU A 87 4.56 1.40 17.34
CA LEU A 87 5.51 2.46 16.98
C LEU A 87 4.84 3.40 15.98
N VAL A 88 4.71 4.67 16.32
CA VAL A 88 4.21 5.73 15.42
C VAL A 88 5.31 6.09 14.42
N THR A 89 4.96 6.15 13.14
CA THR A 89 5.93 6.29 12.03
C THR A 89 5.58 7.43 11.08
N VAL A 90 6.55 7.84 10.24
CA VAL A 90 6.34 8.82 9.15
C VAL A 90 5.62 8.15 7.98
N GLY A 91 4.31 7.89 8.15
CA GLY A 91 3.47 7.15 7.23
C GLY A 91 3.86 5.68 7.12
N ALA A 92 3.13 4.91 6.30
CA ALA A 92 3.47 3.52 6.02
C ALA A 92 4.84 3.36 5.36
N THR A 93 5.31 4.35 4.59
CA THR A 93 6.67 4.31 4.01
C THR A 93 7.74 4.22 5.09
N GLY A 94 7.60 5.00 6.17
CA GLY A 94 8.46 4.92 7.34
C GLY A 94 8.33 3.57 8.06
N ALA A 95 7.10 3.09 8.22
CA ALA A 95 6.83 1.77 8.82
C ALA A 95 7.53 0.63 8.05
N LEU A 96 7.29 0.56 6.74
CA LEU A 96 7.89 -0.44 5.84
C LEU A 96 9.43 -0.39 5.85
N ASN A 97 9.98 0.83 5.76
CA ASN A 97 11.43 1.01 5.78
C ASN A 97 12.04 0.58 7.11
N THR A 98 11.46 0.99 8.23
CA THR A 98 11.94 0.61 9.56
C THR A 98 11.83 -0.89 9.79
N ALA A 99 10.70 -1.51 9.42
CA ALA A 99 10.49 -2.94 9.59
C ALA A 99 11.46 -3.76 8.74
N LEU A 100 11.50 -3.55 7.41
CA LEU A 100 12.36 -4.32 6.52
C LEU A 100 13.85 -4.12 6.83
N THR A 101 14.29 -2.86 7.03
CA THR A 101 15.69 -2.60 7.39
C THR A 101 16.04 -3.21 8.75
N GLY A 102 15.09 -3.25 9.69
CA GLY A 102 15.31 -3.77 11.04
C GLY A 102 15.40 -5.30 11.14
N ILE A 103 14.79 -6.04 10.18
CA ILE A 103 14.80 -7.51 10.19
C ILE A 103 15.77 -8.15 9.19
N LEU A 104 16.25 -7.39 8.20
CA LEU A 104 17.07 -7.91 7.11
C LEU A 104 18.57 -7.75 7.39
N ASN A 105 19.31 -8.82 7.11
CA ASN A 105 20.77 -8.78 6.95
C ASN A 105 21.15 -8.82 5.46
N PRO A 106 22.33 -8.31 5.09
CA PRO A 106 22.82 -8.43 3.72
C PRO A 106 22.86 -9.88 3.24
N GLY A 107 22.31 -10.13 2.04
CA GLY A 107 22.26 -11.44 1.42
C GLY A 107 21.07 -12.32 1.81
N GLU A 108 20.20 -11.88 2.73
CA GLU A 108 18.91 -12.50 3.00
C GLU A 108 17.89 -12.19 1.89
N GLU A 109 16.77 -12.89 1.89
CA GLU A 109 15.76 -12.85 0.85
C GLU A 109 14.39 -12.45 1.40
N VAL A 110 13.67 -11.65 0.61
CA VAL A 110 12.28 -11.26 0.88
C VAL A 110 11.40 -11.71 -0.27
N ILE A 111 10.38 -12.51 0.02
CA ILE A 111 9.38 -12.90 -0.97
C ILE A 111 8.41 -11.74 -1.17
N ILE A 112 8.24 -11.34 -2.43
CA ILE A 112 7.31 -10.28 -2.83
C ILE A 112 6.34 -10.87 -3.86
N PRO A 113 5.08 -11.15 -3.47
CA PRO A 113 4.04 -11.53 -4.42
C PRO A 113 3.79 -10.37 -5.41
N ILE A 114 3.94 -10.65 -6.70
CA ILE A 114 3.73 -9.66 -7.77
C ILE A 114 2.46 -9.97 -8.58
N PRO A 115 1.76 -8.92 -9.08
CA PRO A 115 2.10 -7.48 -9.10
C PRO A 115 2.13 -6.84 -7.72
N ALA A 116 3.12 -5.95 -7.48
CA ALA A 116 3.35 -5.34 -6.17
C ALA A 116 3.78 -3.87 -6.26
N PHE A 117 3.56 -3.13 -5.19
CA PHE A 117 4.05 -1.77 -5.07
C PHE A 117 5.58 -1.74 -5.05
N PRO A 118 6.25 -1.01 -5.96
CA PRO A 118 7.70 -1.12 -6.19
C PRO A 118 8.57 -0.64 -5.01
N LEU A 119 7.98 0.01 -4.02
CA LEU A 119 8.70 0.45 -2.83
C LEU A 119 9.32 -0.72 -2.05
N TYR A 120 8.68 -1.89 -2.03
CA TYR A 120 9.19 -3.05 -1.31
C TYR A 120 10.56 -3.49 -1.86
N GLU A 121 10.67 -3.67 -3.19
CA GLU A 121 11.95 -3.98 -3.85
C GLU A 121 13.02 -2.92 -3.54
N SER A 122 12.63 -1.64 -3.57
CA SER A 122 13.56 -0.54 -3.30
C SER A 122 14.13 -0.60 -1.88
N ILE A 123 13.31 -0.87 -0.87
CA ILE A 123 13.75 -0.98 0.53
C ILE A 123 14.64 -2.22 0.72
N VAL A 124 14.22 -3.37 0.17
CA VAL A 124 14.99 -4.63 0.22
C VAL A 124 16.37 -4.44 -0.40
N THR A 125 16.44 -3.81 -1.57
CA THR A 125 17.71 -3.48 -2.24
C THR A 125 18.57 -2.55 -1.38
N ALA A 126 17.99 -1.51 -0.79
CA ALA A 126 18.73 -0.57 0.07
C ALA A 126 19.30 -1.26 1.31
N ALA A 127 18.59 -2.23 1.88
CA ALA A 127 19.06 -3.05 3.00
C ALA A 127 20.17 -4.06 2.62
N GLY A 128 20.48 -4.23 1.32
CA GLY A 128 21.47 -5.20 0.84
C GLY A 128 20.95 -6.64 0.78
N ALA A 129 19.64 -6.82 0.86
CA ALA A 129 18.94 -8.08 0.70
C ALA A 129 18.45 -8.26 -0.75
N SER A 130 17.88 -9.41 -1.07
CA SER A 130 17.38 -9.76 -2.40
C SER A 130 15.88 -9.96 -2.40
N SER A 131 15.20 -9.42 -3.42
CA SER A 131 13.78 -9.69 -3.66
C SER A 131 13.60 -10.99 -4.44
N VAL A 132 12.75 -11.88 -3.95
CA VAL A 132 12.32 -13.10 -4.62
C VAL A 132 10.85 -12.91 -5.03
N PHE A 133 10.60 -12.85 -6.32
CA PHE A 133 9.26 -12.57 -6.82
C PHE A 133 8.41 -13.83 -6.93
N LEU A 134 7.18 -13.79 -6.40
CA LEU A 134 6.15 -14.81 -6.55
C LEU A 134 5.06 -14.27 -7.49
N ASP A 135 5.03 -14.73 -8.74
CA ASP A 135 4.05 -14.27 -9.74
C ASP A 135 2.66 -14.87 -9.49
N LEU A 136 1.69 -14.02 -9.16
CA LEU A 136 0.31 -14.40 -8.85
C LEU A 136 -0.65 -14.32 -10.05
N LYS A 137 -0.20 -13.88 -11.23
CA LYS A 137 -1.10 -13.70 -12.39
C LYS A 137 -1.82 -14.99 -12.80
N LYS A 138 -1.14 -16.14 -12.69
CA LYS A 138 -1.70 -17.45 -13.09
C LYS A 138 -2.59 -18.09 -12.04
N SER A 139 -2.58 -17.60 -10.80
CA SER A 139 -3.34 -18.11 -9.66
C SER A 139 -4.51 -17.20 -9.27
N ASN A 140 -5.03 -16.44 -10.22
CA ASN A 140 -6.08 -15.46 -9.97
C ASN A 140 -5.73 -14.48 -8.83
N PHE A 141 -4.47 -14.06 -8.77
CA PHE A 141 -3.91 -13.17 -7.76
C PHE A 141 -4.02 -13.68 -6.33
N GLN A 142 -4.02 -15.03 -6.16
CA GLN A 142 -4.00 -15.70 -4.87
C GLN A 142 -2.67 -16.45 -4.67
N ILE A 143 -2.33 -16.71 -3.40
CA ILE A 143 -1.10 -17.44 -3.05
C ILE A 143 -1.40 -18.94 -2.94
N GLU A 144 -0.84 -19.71 -3.86
CA GLU A 144 -0.91 -21.16 -3.86
C GLU A 144 0.27 -21.76 -3.08
N LYS A 145 0.01 -22.83 -2.31
CA LYS A 145 1.00 -23.46 -1.44
C LYS A 145 2.24 -23.94 -2.21
N ALA A 146 2.04 -24.66 -3.31
CA ALA A 146 3.14 -25.20 -4.10
C ALA A 146 4.00 -24.09 -4.73
N ALA A 147 3.38 -22.99 -5.19
CA ALA A 147 4.09 -21.86 -5.76
C ALA A 147 4.91 -21.12 -4.70
N LEU A 148 4.36 -20.93 -3.49
CA LEU A 148 5.09 -20.29 -2.40
C LEU A 148 6.23 -21.21 -1.88
N GLU A 149 6.00 -22.49 -1.69
CA GLU A 149 7.05 -23.45 -1.27
C GLU A 149 8.23 -23.48 -2.26
N ALA A 150 7.97 -23.37 -3.56
CA ALA A 150 9.00 -23.40 -4.59
C ALA A 150 9.97 -22.23 -4.55
N VAL A 151 9.61 -21.10 -3.93
CA VAL A 151 10.45 -19.89 -3.84
C VAL A 151 11.05 -19.68 -2.45
N ILE A 152 10.69 -20.50 -1.46
CA ILE A 152 11.29 -20.46 -0.12
C ILE A 152 12.68 -21.10 -0.16
N THR A 153 13.67 -20.40 0.41
CA THR A 153 15.05 -20.87 0.56
C THR A 153 15.50 -20.76 2.03
N PRO A 154 16.64 -21.33 2.42
CA PRO A 154 17.23 -21.08 3.73
C PRO A 154 17.60 -19.61 4.02
N LYS A 155 17.59 -18.74 3.02
CA LYS A 155 17.82 -17.31 3.13
C LYS A 155 16.54 -16.49 3.27
N THR A 156 15.38 -17.11 3.08
CA THR A 156 14.09 -16.43 3.18
C THR A 156 13.90 -15.88 4.59
N ARG A 157 13.84 -14.55 4.71
CA ARG A 157 13.68 -13.85 5.99
C ARG A 157 12.28 -13.31 6.21
N ALA A 158 11.61 -12.91 5.13
CA ALA A 158 10.26 -12.36 5.20
C ALA A 158 9.47 -12.57 3.91
N ILE A 159 8.15 -12.46 4.02
CA ILE A 159 7.22 -12.22 2.92
C ILE A 159 6.51 -10.89 3.15
N VAL A 160 6.32 -10.09 2.08
CA VAL A 160 5.52 -8.85 2.14
C VAL A 160 4.16 -9.11 1.54
N LEU A 161 3.09 -8.88 2.30
CA LEU A 161 1.71 -8.99 1.85
C LEU A 161 1.07 -7.62 1.82
N ASN A 162 0.43 -7.28 0.71
CA ASN A 162 -0.39 -6.08 0.58
C ASN A 162 -1.82 -6.50 0.19
N SER A 163 -2.76 -6.37 1.11
CA SER A 163 -4.15 -6.78 0.93
C SER A 163 -5.09 -5.82 1.70
N PRO A 164 -5.95 -5.07 0.97
CA PRO A 164 -6.09 -5.00 -0.48
C PRO A 164 -4.84 -4.50 -1.21
N ASN A 165 -4.63 -5.03 -2.42
CA ASN A 165 -3.38 -4.88 -3.15
C ASN A 165 -3.34 -3.60 -4.01
N ASN A 166 -2.18 -2.96 -4.07
CA ASN A 166 -1.79 -2.02 -5.10
C ASN A 166 -0.78 -2.74 -6.02
N PRO A 167 -1.11 -3.03 -7.29
CA PRO A 167 -2.02 -2.29 -8.17
C PRO A 167 -3.40 -2.92 -8.44
N THR A 168 -3.69 -4.13 -7.99
CA THR A 168 -4.80 -4.93 -8.52
C THR A 168 -6.16 -4.65 -7.84
N GLY A 169 -6.15 -4.11 -6.63
CA GLY A 169 -7.35 -4.01 -5.80
C GLY A 169 -7.82 -5.36 -5.20
N CYS A 170 -7.15 -6.47 -5.53
CA CYS A 170 -7.51 -7.79 -5.04
C CYS A 170 -7.25 -7.93 -3.54
N VAL A 171 -8.06 -8.78 -2.91
CA VAL A 171 -7.92 -9.19 -1.52
C VAL A 171 -7.43 -10.62 -1.46
N LEU A 172 -6.45 -10.90 -0.62
CA LEU A 172 -5.99 -12.27 -0.37
C LEU A 172 -7.05 -13.06 0.39
N SER A 173 -7.38 -14.24 -0.10
CA SER A 173 -8.33 -15.15 0.52
C SER A 173 -7.82 -15.70 1.87
N ARG A 174 -8.73 -16.18 2.70
CA ARG A 174 -8.36 -16.86 3.94
C ARG A 174 -7.44 -18.06 3.71
N GLU A 175 -7.62 -18.76 2.58
CA GLU A 175 -6.77 -19.89 2.20
C GLU A 175 -5.35 -19.43 1.87
N SER A 176 -5.18 -18.35 1.08
CA SER A 176 -3.88 -17.75 0.83
C SER A 176 -3.18 -17.36 2.12
N LEU A 177 -3.89 -16.69 3.05
CA LEU A 177 -3.35 -16.25 4.31
C LEU A 177 -2.96 -17.44 5.22
N LYS A 178 -3.78 -18.49 5.25
CA LYS A 178 -3.48 -19.72 5.98
C LYS A 178 -2.23 -20.40 5.43
N THR A 179 -2.12 -20.48 4.12
CA THR A 179 -0.93 -21.03 3.44
C THR A 179 0.35 -20.28 3.84
N VAL A 180 0.29 -18.95 3.82
CA VAL A 180 1.45 -18.11 4.24
C VAL A 180 1.78 -18.38 5.71
N ALA A 181 0.76 -18.43 6.58
CA ALA A 181 0.92 -18.68 8.00
C ALA A 181 1.62 -20.02 8.30
N GLU A 182 1.13 -21.10 7.70
CA GLU A 182 1.71 -22.46 7.86
C GLU A 182 3.17 -22.50 7.41
N LEU A 183 3.49 -21.86 6.28
CA LEU A 183 4.85 -21.87 5.74
C LEU A 183 5.79 -20.94 6.50
N ALA A 184 5.30 -19.81 7.00
CA ALA A 184 6.08 -18.92 7.84
C ALA A 184 6.46 -19.58 9.18
N GLU A 185 5.54 -20.34 9.78
CA GLU A 185 5.82 -21.14 10.98
C GLU A 185 6.83 -22.25 10.70
N LYS A 186 6.62 -23.00 9.60
CA LYS A 186 7.48 -24.12 9.21
C LYS A 186 8.91 -23.70 8.88
N HIS A 187 9.10 -22.56 8.24
CA HIS A 187 10.38 -22.09 7.69
C HIS A 187 10.99 -20.90 8.45
N ASP A 188 10.38 -20.46 9.53
CA ASP A 188 10.88 -19.42 10.45
C ASP A 188 11.13 -18.05 9.79
N PHE A 189 10.17 -17.52 9.01
CA PHE A 189 10.27 -16.20 8.42
C PHE A 189 9.15 -15.25 8.89
N TYR A 190 9.39 -13.94 8.79
CA TYR A 190 8.43 -12.89 9.16
C TYR A 190 7.38 -12.67 8.07
N ILE A 191 6.20 -12.23 8.50
CA ILE A 191 5.11 -11.79 7.61
C ILE A 191 4.92 -10.30 7.81
N LEU A 192 5.29 -9.50 6.81
CA LEU A 192 5.07 -8.06 6.80
C LEU A 192 3.76 -7.76 6.09
N CYS A 193 2.79 -7.21 6.83
CA CYS A 193 1.45 -6.90 6.31
C CYS A 193 1.33 -5.40 6.04
N ASP A 194 1.26 -5.00 4.78
CA ASP A 194 0.91 -3.65 4.37
C ASP A 194 -0.61 -3.56 4.19
N ASN A 195 -1.31 -3.05 5.20
CA ASN A 195 -2.77 -3.02 5.29
C ASN A 195 -3.36 -1.60 5.08
N VAL A 196 -2.65 -0.70 4.43
CA VAL A 196 -3.01 0.72 4.30
C VAL A 196 -4.37 0.98 3.65
N TYR A 197 -4.92 0.02 2.92
CA TYR A 197 -6.22 0.12 2.25
C TYR A 197 -7.35 -0.62 2.97
N ALA A 198 -7.08 -1.40 4.00
CA ALA A 198 -8.06 -2.28 4.63
C ALA A 198 -9.31 -1.56 5.14
N ALA A 199 -9.17 -0.34 5.68
CA ALA A 199 -10.29 0.45 6.18
C ALA A 199 -11.20 1.02 5.07
N LEU A 200 -10.75 1.05 3.81
CA LEU A 200 -11.52 1.51 2.65
C LEU A 200 -12.27 0.37 1.94
N SER A 201 -12.13 -0.86 2.40
CA SER A 201 -12.81 -2.01 1.82
C SER A 201 -14.26 -2.06 2.28
N ALA A 202 -15.15 -2.41 1.35
CA ALA A 202 -16.60 -2.48 1.62
C ALA A 202 -16.97 -3.67 2.52
N GLU A 203 -16.14 -4.70 2.54
CA GLU A 203 -16.32 -5.93 3.30
C GLU A 203 -15.15 -6.12 4.26
N ALA A 204 -15.34 -6.92 5.30
CA ALA A 204 -14.26 -7.26 6.22
C ALA A 204 -13.16 -8.02 5.46
N VAL A 205 -12.03 -7.34 5.28
CA VAL A 205 -10.85 -7.94 4.65
C VAL A 205 -10.29 -9.01 5.58
N PRO A 206 -10.07 -10.26 5.09
CA PRO A 206 -9.35 -11.25 5.86
C PRO A 206 -7.98 -10.68 6.28
N ASP A 207 -7.68 -10.74 7.54
CA ASP A 207 -6.42 -10.25 8.09
C ASP A 207 -5.59 -11.40 8.64
N LEU A 208 -4.29 -11.36 8.43
CA LEU A 208 -3.32 -12.29 9.01
C LEU A 208 -3.29 -12.25 10.53
N THR A 209 -3.74 -11.16 11.13
CA THR A 209 -3.91 -11.07 12.58
C THR A 209 -4.86 -12.14 13.13
N LEU A 210 -5.69 -12.75 12.27
CA LEU A 210 -6.50 -13.93 12.61
C LEU A 210 -5.67 -15.17 12.95
N CYS A 211 -4.39 -15.21 12.54
CA CYS A 211 -3.46 -16.28 12.87
C CYS A 211 -2.82 -16.06 14.24
N ARG A 212 -3.59 -16.27 15.30
CA ARG A 212 -3.18 -16.03 16.71
C ARG A 212 -1.88 -16.77 17.12
N SER A 213 -1.53 -17.88 16.46
CA SER A 213 -0.30 -18.62 16.70
C SER A 213 0.96 -17.92 16.20
N LEU A 214 0.81 -16.97 15.25
CA LEU A 214 1.94 -16.32 14.57
C LEU A 214 2.24 -14.90 15.07
N ARG A 215 1.75 -14.52 16.26
CA ARG A 215 1.95 -13.16 16.80
C ARG A 215 3.41 -12.71 16.78
N ASP A 216 4.32 -13.62 17.01
CA ASP A 216 5.76 -13.31 17.11
C ASP A 216 6.42 -13.08 15.75
N ARG A 217 5.69 -13.32 14.64
CA ARG A 217 6.22 -13.22 13.26
C ARG A 217 5.51 -12.19 12.40
N VAL A 218 4.37 -11.64 12.86
CA VAL A 218 3.58 -10.68 12.10
C VAL A 218 4.03 -9.26 12.44
N ILE A 219 4.32 -8.48 11.39
CA ILE A 219 4.63 -7.05 11.46
C ILE A 219 3.58 -6.33 10.62
N LEU A 220 2.67 -5.61 11.26
CA LEU A 220 1.64 -4.84 10.59
C LEU A 220 2.13 -3.42 10.32
N CYS A 221 2.03 -2.97 9.07
CA CYS A 221 2.27 -1.59 8.64
C CYS A 221 0.95 -0.94 8.25
N GLN A 222 0.66 0.20 8.86
CA GLN A 222 -0.59 0.94 8.65
C GLN A 222 -0.34 2.43 8.44
N SER A 223 -1.37 3.13 7.95
CA SER A 223 -1.28 4.55 7.63
C SER A 223 -2.59 5.28 7.84
N PHE A 224 -2.48 6.54 8.25
CA PHE A 224 -3.59 7.49 8.22
C PHE A 224 -3.85 8.05 6.80
N SER A 225 -2.94 7.84 5.87
CA SER A 225 -2.95 8.50 4.54
C SER A 225 -4.20 8.21 3.73
N LYS A 226 -4.69 6.95 3.72
CA LYS A 226 -5.78 6.54 2.83
C LYS A 226 -7.15 6.62 3.50
N PRO A 227 -7.35 6.07 4.71
CA PRO A 227 -8.65 6.08 5.36
C PRO A 227 -9.15 7.49 5.72
N TRP A 228 -8.26 8.41 6.01
CA TRP A 228 -8.62 9.77 6.48
C TRP A 228 -8.11 10.88 5.56
N ALA A 229 -7.76 10.56 4.29
CA ALA A 229 -7.24 11.54 3.33
C ALA A 229 -6.08 12.39 3.89
N MET A 230 -5.14 11.73 4.59
CA MET A 230 -4.02 12.38 5.29
C MET A 230 -2.68 12.09 4.61
N THR A 231 -2.63 12.08 3.27
CA THR A 231 -1.42 11.70 2.52
C THR A 231 -0.23 12.62 2.78
N GLY A 232 -0.47 13.94 2.86
CA GLY A 232 0.52 14.96 3.15
C GLY A 232 0.95 15.04 4.62
N TRP A 233 0.20 14.45 5.55
CA TRP A 233 0.48 14.49 6.98
C TRP A 233 1.62 13.58 7.41
N ARG A 234 1.93 12.57 6.60
CA ARG A 234 3.00 11.60 6.86
C ARG A 234 2.87 10.90 8.21
N LEU A 235 1.69 10.35 8.50
CA LEU A 235 1.40 9.58 9.72
C LEU A 235 1.06 8.13 9.42
N GLY A 236 1.57 7.22 10.24
CA GLY A 236 1.31 5.80 10.19
C GLY A 236 1.81 5.11 11.45
N TRP A 237 1.73 3.80 11.48
CA TRP A 237 2.23 3.00 12.58
C TRP A 237 2.70 1.62 12.16
N LEU A 238 3.57 1.06 13.00
CA LEU A 238 3.90 -0.36 13.07
C LEU A 238 3.19 -0.97 14.26
N ALA A 239 2.64 -2.18 14.08
CA ALA A 239 2.27 -3.04 15.19
C ALA A 239 3.02 -4.37 15.06
N ALA A 240 3.77 -4.75 16.10
CA ALA A 240 4.65 -5.92 16.13
C ALA A 240 4.89 -6.39 17.58
N PRO A 241 5.55 -7.54 17.79
CA PRO A 241 6.03 -7.92 19.14
C PRO A 241 6.83 -6.81 19.81
N ALA A 242 6.61 -6.59 21.10
CA ALA A 242 7.21 -5.49 21.84
C ALA A 242 8.75 -5.44 21.73
N GLU A 243 9.38 -6.60 21.72
CA GLU A 243 10.84 -6.71 21.56
C GLU A 243 11.33 -6.18 20.19
N LEU A 244 10.55 -6.40 19.13
CA LEU A 244 10.83 -5.82 17.80
C LEU A 244 10.58 -4.32 17.82
N ILE A 245 9.49 -3.86 18.43
CA ILE A 245 9.18 -2.43 18.54
C ILE A 245 10.29 -1.67 19.25
N ASP A 246 10.89 -2.24 20.31
CA ASP A 246 12.03 -1.62 21.00
C ASP A 246 13.22 -1.41 20.05
N LYS A 247 13.55 -2.41 19.24
CA LYS A 247 14.64 -2.32 18.25
C LYS A 247 14.31 -1.39 17.09
N PHE A 248 13.09 -1.46 16.58
CA PHE A 248 12.61 -0.55 15.51
C PHE A 248 12.60 0.91 15.99
N THR A 249 12.30 1.15 17.26
CA THR A 249 12.37 2.49 17.85
C THR A 249 13.77 3.07 17.80
N LEU A 250 14.81 2.27 18.13
CA LEU A 250 16.20 2.72 18.04
C LEU A 250 16.59 3.07 16.61
N LEU A 251 16.18 2.24 15.65
CA LEU A 251 16.45 2.49 14.23
C LEU A 251 15.75 3.76 13.74
N GLN A 252 14.44 3.92 14.05
CA GLN A 252 13.68 5.10 13.67
C GLN A 252 14.23 6.37 14.35
N ALA A 253 14.63 6.31 15.60
CA ALA A 253 15.22 7.44 16.32
C ALA A 253 16.49 7.97 15.65
N ALA A 254 17.30 7.07 15.07
CA ALA A 254 18.48 7.46 14.29
C ALA A 254 18.14 8.11 12.93
N GLN A 255 16.91 7.90 12.41
CA GLN A 255 16.46 8.45 11.13
C GLN A 255 15.74 9.79 11.28
N ILE A 256 14.82 9.92 12.26
CA ILE A 256 13.89 11.06 12.37
C ILE A 256 13.70 11.60 13.80
N ALA A 257 14.36 11.05 14.81
CA ALA A 257 14.10 11.28 16.24
C ALA A 257 12.65 10.89 16.61
N SER A 258 11.65 11.70 16.30
CA SER A 258 10.23 11.43 16.57
C SER A 258 9.33 12.03 15.52
N VAL A 259 8.11 11.53 15.43
CA VAL A 259 7.04 12.12 14.59
C VAL A 259 6.54 13.41 15.25
N PRO A 260 6.21 14.48 14.48
CA PRO A 260 5.75 15.76 15.04
C PRO A 260 4.58 15.62 16.00
N THR A 261 4.69 16.24 17.19
CA THR A 261 3.78 16.01 18.32
C THR A 261 2.35 16.48 18.04
N PHE A 262 2.19 17.67 17.44
CA PHE A 262 0.86 18.21 17.11
C PHE A 262 0.11 17.35 16.09
N LEU A 263 0.81 16.68 15.18
CA LEU A 263 0.21 15.73 14.23
C LEU A 263 -0.27 14.46 14.91
N GLN A 264 0.45 14.01 15.97
CA GLN A 264 0.04 12.85 16.73
C GLN A 264 -1.27 13.10 17.47
N LYS A 265 -1.49 14.33 17.95
CA LYS A 265 -2.77 14.72 18.58
C LYS A 265 -3.93 14.68 17.60
N ALA A 266 -3.73 15.14 16.37
CA ALA A 266 -4.72 15.03 15.31
C ALA A 266 -5.00 13.56 14.90
N ALA A 267 -3.99 12.69 14.98
CA ALA A 267 -4.14 11.27 14.70
C ALA A 267 -5.05 10.56 15.72
N GLU A 268 -5.04 10.98 17.00
CA GLU A 268 -5.99 10.47 18.00
C GLU A 268 -7.43 10.76 17.55
N THR A 269 -7.72 11.99 17.13
CA THR A 269 -9.04 12.38 16.60
C THR A 269 -9.38 11.59 15.33
N ALA A 270 -8.41 11.35 14.45
CA ALA A 270 -8.65 10.59 13.22
C ALA A 270 -9.17 9.18 13.50
N LEU A 271 -8.68 8.50 14.53
CA LEU A 271 -9.14 7.15 14.89
C LEU A 271 -10.61 7.11 15.35
N GLU A 272 -11.17 8.23 15.74
CA GLU A 272 -12.58 8.38 16.14
C GLU A 272 -13.50 8.77 14.98
N VAL A 273 -12.93 9.31 13.88
CA VAL A 273 -13.70 9.75 12.70
C VAL A 273 -14.03 8.55 11.81
N PRO A 274 -15.32 8.28 11.53
CA PRO A 274 -15.72 7.20 10.64
C PRO A 274 -15.23 7.40 9.21
N VAL A 275 -14.81 6.32 8.56
CA VAL A 275 -14.37 6.31 7.14
C VAL A 275 -15.45 5.78 6.19
N THR A 276 -16.62 5.47 6.70
CA THR A 276 -17.73 4.80 5.99
C THR A 276 -18.20 5.54 4.75
N ASP A 277 -18.28 6.88 4.82
CA ASP A 277 -18.78 7.70 3.71
C ASP A 277 -17.80 7.70 2.54
N MET A 278 -16.52 7.83 2.80
CA MET A 278 -15.46 7.75 1.78
C MET A 278 -15.42 6.35 1.15
N ALA A 279 -15.51 5.29 1.97
CA ALA A 279 -15.57 3.92 1.48
C ALA A 279 -16.80 3.67 0.59
N ALA A 280 -17.96 4.27 0.92
CA ALA A 280 -19.17 4.18 0.10
C ALA A 280 -19.01 4.88 -1.26
N VAL A 281 -18.36 6.05 -1.30
CA VAL A 281 -18.05 6.75 -2.57
C VAL A 281 -17.12 5.91 -3.42
N TYR A 282 -16.02 5.37 -2.86
CA TYR A 282 -15.12 4.52 -3.63
C TYR A 282 -15.78 3.24 -4.14
N ARG A 283 -16.71 2.66 -3.40
CA ARG A 283 -17.51 1.52 -3.89
C ARG A 283 -18.31 1.91 -5.13
N LYS A 284 -19.01 3.04 -5.11
CA LYS A 284 -19.79 3.55 -6.26
C LYS A 284 -18.90 3.81 -7.47
N ARG A 285 -17.74 4.46 -7.27
CA ARG A 285 -16.77 4.74 -8.34
C ARG A 285 -16.19 3.45 -8.91
N ARG A 286 -15.90 2.46 -8.06
CA ARG A 286 -15.48 1.13 -8.48
C ARG A 286 -16.49 0.49 -9.42
N GLU A 287 -17.75 0.38 -9.00
CA GLU A 287 -18.79 -0.25 -9.82
C GLU A 287 -19.00 0.49 -11.16
N TYR A 288 -18.92 1.82 -11.15
CA TYR A 288 -18.96 2.60 -12.39
C TYR A 288 -17.78 2.27 -13.30
N MET A 289 -16.55 2.29 -12.78
CA MET A 289 -15.35 1.97 -13.57
C MET A 289 -15.42 0.55 -14.13
N LEU A 290 -15.79 -0.45 -13.32
CA LEU A 290 -15.91 -1.84 -13.76
C LEU A 290 -16.95 -1.98 -14.88
N SER A 291 -18.11 -1.38 -14.74
CA SER A 291 -19.16 -1.36 -15.80
C SER A 291 -18.62 -0.78 -17.12
N ARG A 292 -17.83 0.29 -17.06
CA ARG A 292 -17.23 0.88 -18.29
C ARG A 292 -16.16 -0.03 -18.91
N LEU A 293 -15.31 -0.66 -18.09
CA LEU A 293 -14.31 -1.61 -18.59
C LEU A 293 -14.96 -2.85 -19.23
N ASP A 294 -16.06 -3.34 -18.65
CA ASP A 294 -16.85 -4.45 -19.21
C ASP A 294 -17.41 -4.08 -20.60
N GLN A 295 -17.97 -2.86 -20.74
CA GLN A 295 -18.47 -2.34 -22.03
C GLN A 295 -17.36 -2.24 -23.08
N MET A 296 -16.14 -1.90 -22.66
CA MET A 296 -14.96 -1.89 -23.52
C MET A 296 -14.40 -3.29 -23.83
N GLY A 297 -14.95 -4.34 -23.21
CA GLY A 297 -14.49 -5.74 -23.33
C GLY A 297 -13.10 -5.97 -22.75
N LEU A 298 -12.69 -5.18 -21.74
CA LEU A 298 -11.43 -5.37 -21.02
C LEU A 298 -11.63 -6.34 -19.86
N THR A 299 -10.74 -7.32 -19.74
CA THR A 299 -10.69 -8.23 -18.60
C THR A 299 -9.79 -7.65 -17.50
N TYR A 300 -10.10 -7.98 -16.26
CA TYR A 300 -9.33 -7.50 -15.11
C TYR A 300 -9.54 -8.43 -13.91
N PRO A 301 -8.55 -8.55 -12.99
CA PRO A 301 -8.80 -9.12 -11.68
C PRO A 301 -9.81 -8.22 -10.94
N ARG A 302 -10.88 -8.82 -10.38
CA ARG A 302 -11.93 -8.04 -9.72
C ARG A 302 -11.40 -7.39 -8.46
N PRO A 303 -11.38 -6.04 -8.36
CA PRO A 303 -10.95 -5.36 -7.14
C PRO A 303 -12.03 -5.48 -6.06
N GLU A 304 -11.60 -5.82 -4.84
CA GLU A 304 -12.46 -5.94 -3.66
C GLU A 304 -12.17 -4.84 -2.64
N GLY A 305 -11.02 -4.16 -2.78
CA GLY A 305 -10.62 -3.05 -1.93
C GLY A 305 -9.63 -2.09 -2.60
N ALA A 306 -9.03 -1.19 -1.83
CA ALA A 306 -8.26 -0.06 -2.32
C ALA A 306 -9.08 0.84 -3.27
N PHE A 307 -8.43 1.51 -4.21
CA PHE A 307 -9.07 2.34 -5.24
C PHE A 307 -8.36 2.19 -6.61
N TYR A 308 -7.99 0.94 -6.95
CA TYR A 308 -7.31 0.59 -8.20
C TYR A 308 -8.04 -0.52 -8.92
N VAL A 309 -7.87 -0.52 -10.24
CA VAL A 309 -8.19 -1.65 -11.11
C VAL A 309 -7.01 -1.89 -12.06
N PHE A 310 -6.85 -3.14 -12.48
CA PHE A 310 -5.66 -3.58 -13.22
C PHE A 310 -6.07 -4.34 -14.50
N PRO A 311 -6.65 -3.63 -15.52
CA PRO A 311 -7.11 -4.27 -16.74
C PRO A 311 -5.97 -4.83 -17.57
N ASP A 312 -6.25 -5.98 -18.19
CA ASP A 312 -5.41 -6.65 -19.16
C ASP A 312 -5.51 -5.94 -20.54
N ILE A 313 -4.36 -5.57 -21.05
CA ILE A 313 -4.20 -4.91 -22.37
C ILE A 313 -3.43 -5.78 -23.38
N SER A 314 -3.12 -7.02 -23.05
CA SER A 314 -2.29 -7.92 -23.85
C SER A 314 -2.86 -8.15 -25.27
N ARG A 315 -4.19 -8.08 -25.42
CA ARG A 315 -4.87 -8.22 -26.71
C ARG A 315 -4.48 -7.17 -27.76
N PHE A 316 -3.93 -6.03 -27.32
CA PHE A 316 -3.51 -4.94 -28.23
C PHE A 316 -2.11 -5.15 -28.80
N GLY A 317 -1.40 -6.24 -28.43
CA GLY A 317 -0.14 -6.65 -29.04
C GLY A 317 1.05 -5.74 -28.79
N MET A 318 1.00 -4.90 -27.74
CA MET A 318 2.09 -4.01 -27.33
C MET A 318 2.39 -4.17 -25.83
N ASP A 319 3.62 -3.82 -25.43
CA ASP A 319 3.98 -3.79 -24.00
C ASP A 319 3.26 -2.66 -23.26
N SER A 320 3.20 -2.78 -21.93
CA SER A 320 2.44 -1.85 -21.09
C SER A 320 3.01 -0.43 -21.09
N GLU A 321 4.32 -0.24 -21.27
CA GLU A 321 4.93 1.09 -21.37
C GLU A 321 4.54 1.77 -22.69
N THR A 322 4.68 1.07 -23.82
CA THR A 322 4.27 1.56 -25.13
C THR A 322 2.78 1.92 -25.14
N PHE A 323 1.93 1.05 -24.58
CA PHE A 323 0.50 1.34 -24.47
C PHE A 323 0.24 2.64 -23.69
N CYS A 324 0.86 2.82 -22.52
CA CYS A 324 0.66 4.01 -21.69
C CYS A 324 1.21 5.29 -22.33
N ILE A 325 2.32 5.22 -23.06
CA ILE A 325 2.86 6.37 -23.80
C ILE A 325 1.87 6.79 -24.89
N ARG A 326 1.40 5.85 -25.72
CA ARG A 326 0.42 6.13 -26.76
C ARG A 326 -0.91 6.62 -26.18
N LEU A 327 -1.35 6.06 -25.05
CA LEU A 327 -2.57 6.51 -24.36
C LEU A 327 -2.44 7.99 -23.91
N ILE A 328 -1.25 8.43 -23.49
CA ILE A 328 -1.00 9.85 -23.17
C ILE A 328 -1.02 10.71 -24.45
N GLU A 329 -0.28 10.31 -25.48
CA GLU A 329 -0.05 11.11 -26.69
C GLU A 329 -1.28 11.16 -27.60
N GLU A 330 -1.97 10.04 -27.80
CA GLU A 330 -3.09 9.88 -28.72
C GLU A 330 -4.45 9.97 -28.01
N GLY A 331 -4.54 9.43 -26.77
CA GLY A 331 -5.77 9.38 -25.99
C GLY A 331 -5.95 10.53 -25.00
N GLY A 332 -4.89 11.27 -24.68
CA GLY A 332 -4.92 12.32 -23.67
C GLY A 332 -5.22 11.83 -22.25
N LEU A 333 -4.87 10.59 -21.95
CA LEU A 333 -5.08 9.97 -20.65
C LEU A 333 -3.82 9.26 -20.17
N ALA A 334 -3.45 9.42 -18.90
CA ALA A 334 -2.35 8.73 -18.29
C ALA A 334 -2.81 7.61 -17.34
N ALA A 335 -2.25 6.43 -17.57
CA ALA A 335 -2.30 5.26 -16.70
C ALA A 335 -0.89 4.89 -16.24
N VAL A 336 -0.76 3.91 -15.34
CA VAL A 336 0.57 3.39 -14.95
C VAL A 336 0.78 2.02 -15.59
N PRO A 337 1.90 1.81 -16.32
CA PRO A 337 2.21 0.51 -16.90
C PRO A 337 2.29 -0.60 -15.86
N GLY A 338 1.80 -1.77 -16.21
CA GLY A 338 1.88 -2.95 -15.36
C GLY A 338 3.32 -3.41 -15.10
N SER A 339 4.24 -3.16 -16.04
CA SER A 339 5.68 -3.41 -15.87
C SER A 339 6.26 -2.74 -14.61
N CYS A 340 5.73 -1.57 -14.22
CA CYS A 340 6.14 -0.89 -12.98
C CYS A 340 5.83 -1.67 -11.70
N PHE A 341 4.98 -2.69 -11.77
CA PHE A 341 4.55 -3.52 -10.65
C PHE A 341 4.95 -5.00 -10.81
N GLY A 342 5.71 -5.36 -11.85
CA GLY A 342 5.97 -6.75 -12.24
C GLY A 342 4.76 -7.43 -12.89
N GLY A 343 3.79 -6.67 -13.38
CA GLY A 343 2.54 -7.15 -13.98
C GLY A 343 2.42 -6.79 -15.46
N GLU A 344 3.43 -7.14 -16.29
CA GLU A 344 3.40 -6.88 -17.73
C GLU A 344 2.12 -7.43 -18.37
N GLY A 345 1.64 -6.74 -19.43
CA GLY A 345 0.38 -7.02 -20.13
C GLY A 345 -0.83 -6.34 -19.49
N HIS A 346 -0.63 -5.56 -18.43
CA HIS A 346 -1.70 -4.83 -17.72
C HIS A 346 -1.36 -3.35 -17.58
N ILE A 347 -2.36 -2.55 -17.22
CA ILE A 347 -2.18 -1.16 -16.78
C ILE A 347 -2.91 -0.94 -15.45
N ARG A 348 -2.43 -0.02 -14.61
CA ARG A 348 -3.15 0.38 -13.40
C ARG A 348 -3.93 1.67 -13.65
N LEU A 349 -5.22 1.65 -13.35
CA LEU A 349 -6.11 2.80 -13.28
C LEU A 349 -6.51 3.03 -11.82
N SER A 350 -6.50 4.29 -11.39
CA SER A 350 -6.97 4.70 -10.07
C SER A 350 -8.36 5.32 -10.17
N TYR A 351 -9.28 5.00 -9.25
CA TYR A 351 -10.61 5.61 -9.19
C TYR A 351 -10.80 6.53 -7.98
N CYS A 352 -9.71 7.07 -7.45
CA CYS A 352 -9.73 8.09 -6.41
C CYS A 352 -9.71 9.53 -6.99
N TYR A 353 -10.56 9.76 -7.97
CA TYR A 353 -10.77 11.04 -8.65
C TYR A 353 -12.26 11.38 -8.63
N SER A 354 -12.62 12.63 -8.92
CA SER A 354 -14.03 13.05 -9.01
C SER A 354 -14.83 12.22 -10.03
N ASP A 355 -16.13 12.15 -9.84
CA ASP A 355 -17.00 11.40 -10.76
C ASP A 355 -16.95 11.97 -12.20
N GLU A 356 -16.71 13.28 -12.36
CA GLU A 356 -16.55 13.96 -13.65
C GLU A 356 -15.23 13.58 -14.32
N GLU A 357 -14.10 13.66 -13.59
CA GLU A 357 -12.78 13.26 -14.11
C GLU A 357 -12.75 11.79 -14.49
N LEU A 358 -13.39 10.91 -13.72
CA LEU A 358 -13.49 9.49 -14.03
C LEU A 358 -14.28 9.25 -15.32
N ARG A 359 -15.42 9.95 -15.50
CA ARG A 359 -16.23 9.84 -16.72
C ARG A 359 -15.43 10.25 -17.94
N GLU A 360 -14.84 11.44 -17.91
CA GLU A 360 -14.06 11.95 -19.01
C GLU A 360 -12.85 11.05 -19.34
N SER A 361 -12.15 10.57 -18.32
CA SER A 361 -10.98 9.69 -18.46
C SER A 361 -11.37 8.36 -19.12
N LEU A 362 -12.50 7.76 -18.71
CA LEU A 362 -12.97 6.50 -19.29
C LEU A 362 -13.50 6.69 -20.71
N ASP A 363 -14.10 7.84 -21.06
CA ASP A 363 -14.49 8.18 -22.45
C ASP A 363 -13.25 8.32 -23.34
N ARG A 364 -12.16 8.86 -22.82
CA ARG A 364 -10.87 8.94 -23.53
C ARG A 364 -10.25 7.56 -23.75
N LEU A 365 -10.26 6.70 -22.72
CA LEU A 365 -9.78 5.32 -22.82
C LEU A 365 -10.57 4.54 -23.89
N GLU A 366 -11.90 4.61 -23.85
CA GLU A 366 -12.77 3.93 -24.82
C GLU A 366 -12.49 4.36 -26.26
N ARG A 367 -12.40 5.67 -26.50
CA ARG A 367 -12.04 6.20 -27.83
C ARG A 367 -10.66 5.74 -28.29
N PHE A 368 -9.67 5.75 -27.39
CA PHE A 368 -8.32 5.32 -27.71
C PHE A 368 -8.28 3.84 -28.12
N ILE A 369 -8.85 2.95 -27.32
CA ILE A 369 -8.81 1.50 -27.60
C ILE A 369 -9.67 1.10 -28.81
N SER A 370 -10.69 1.90 -29.15
CA SER A 370 -11.52 1.68 -30.35
C SER A 370 -10.78 2.02 -31.65
N ASN A 371 -9.68 2.76 -31.56
CA ASN A 371 -8.84 3.14 -32.69
C ASN A 371 -7.57 2.28 -32.84
N LEU A 372 -7.36 1.32 -31.92
CA LEU A 372 -6.25 0.36 -32.00
C LEU A 372 -6.59 -0.85 -32.83
#